data_55bb00c8b47a5f97c173e7da5c63ba9b
#
_entry.id   55bb00c8b47a5f97c173e7da5c63ba9b
#
_cell.length_a   1.000
_cell.length_b   1.000
_cell.length_c   1.000
_cell.angle_alpha   90.00
_cell.angle_beta   90.00
_cell.angle_gamma   90.00
#
_symmetry.space_group_name_H-M   'P 1'
#
loop_
_entity.id
_entity.type
_entity.pdbx_description
1 polymer ?
#
loop_
_entity_poly.entity_id
_entity_poly.type
_entity_poly.pdbx_seq_one_letter_code
_entity_poly.pdbx_strand_id
1 'polypeptide(L)'
;MAPVRVDPEKVHEFSDAEQFYTWLGRHHASADEVWIKIHKVASGLPSITPKEAIDVVLCWGWIDAVRKGLDETSYLQRYTPRTAKSIWSKINIDNVARLTDEGRMTEHGLRQVEAAKADGRWDNAYGSGKGMKIPDDLQAAIDAEPAARAMLAKLTEQNRFALAFRTHHMKTEAGRKRKIATFVEMLKRGETIYPQRAR
;
A
#
# COMPACT_ATOMS: atom_id res chain seq x y z
N MET A 1 17.75 -1.88 1.64
CA MET A 1 17.11 -2.01 0.30
C MET A 1 17.75 -1.01 -0.62
N ALA A 2 18.09 -1.40 -1.85
CA ALA A 2 18.59 -0.45 -2.85
C ALA A 2 17.56 0.67 -3.10
N PRO A 3 17.99 1.92 -3.33
CA PRO A 3 17.08 3.02 -3.64
C PRO A 3 16.34 2.70 -4.94
N VAL A 4 15.02 2.93 -4.93
CA VAL A 4 14.18 2.72 -6.12
C VAL A 4 14.61 3.74 -7.17
N ARG A 5 15.10 3.24 -8.31
CA ARG A 5 15.45 4.07 -9.47
C ARG A 5 14.18 4.39 -10.25
N VAL A 6 13.99 5.64 -10.56
CA VAL A 6 12.89 6.12 -11.41
C VAL A 6 13.43 6.26 -12.82
N ASP A 7 12.75 5.66 -13.77
CA ASP A 7 12.98 5.88 -15.19
C ASP A 7 12.21 7.13 -15.63
N PRO A 8 12.90 8.21 -16.09
CA PRO A 8 12.22 9.43 -16.48
C PRO A 8 11.23 9.26 -17.63
N GLU A 9 11.44 8.28 -18.53
CA GLU A 9 10.52 8.01 -19.65
C GLU A 9 9.18 7.41 -19.18
N LYS A 10 9.14 6.86 -17.98
CA LYS A 10 7.92 6.31 -17.36
C LYS A 10 7.21 7.30 -16.43
N VAL A 11 7.68 8.56 -16.37
CA VAL A 11 7.06 9.61 -15.56
C VAL A 11 6.05 10.39 -16.38
N HIS A 12 4.82 10.45 -15.90
CA HIS A 12 3.72 11.18 -16.54
C HIS A 12 3.08 12.15 -15.54
N GLU A 13 2.45 13.19 -16.07
CA GLU A 13 1.58 14.10 -15.34
C GLU A 13 0.16 13.96 -15.91
N PHE A 14 -0.83 13.82 -15.04
CA PHE A 14 -2.25 13.80 -15.40
C PHE A 14 -2.96 14.86 -14.57
N SER A 15 -3.75 15.71 -15.22
CA SER A 15 -4.53 16.73 -14.52
C SER A 15 -5.75 16.15 -13.79
N ASP A 16 -6.25 15.01 -14.24
CA ASP A 16 -7.46 14.37 -13.75
C ASP A 16 -7.47 12.85 -13.97
N ALA A 17 -8.51 12.19 -13.45
CA ALA A 17 -8.70 10.75 -13.54
C ALA A 17 -8.97 10.25 -14.96
N GLU A 18 -9.61 11.05 -15.82
CA GLU A 18 -10.00 10.63 -17.17
C GLU A 18 -8.78 10.50 -18.08
N GLN A 19 -7.83 11.41 -17.97
CA GLN A 19 -6.58 11.34 -18.69
C GLN A 19 -5.79 10.06 -18.32
N PHE A 20 -5.72 9.74 -17.03
CA PHE A 20 -5.03 8.53 -16.57
C PHE A 20 -5.79 7.26 -16.97
N TYR A 21 -7.12 7.27 -16.89
CA TYR A 21 -7.96 6.16 -17.34
C TYR A 21 -7.75 5.88 -18.84
N THR A 22 -7.74 6.93 -19.66
CA THR A 22 -7.49 6.85 -21.10
C THR A 22 -6.08 6.32 -21.40
N TRP A 23 -5.07 6.77 -20.63
CA TRP A 23 -3.71 6.27 -20.77
C TRP A 23 -3.62 4.77 -20.46
N LEU A 24 -4.21 4.32 -19.37
CA LEU A 24 -4.25 2.89 -19.04
C LEU A 24 -5.02 2.08 -20.09
N GLY A 25 -6.07 2.64 -20.66
CA GLY A 25 -6.80 2.01 -21.77
C GLY A 25 -5.90 1.61 -22.94
N ARG A 26 -4.85 2.39 -23.19
CA ARG A 26 -3.89 2.14 -24.28
C ARG A 26 -2.66 1.33 -23.84
N HIS A 27 -2.30 1.40 -22.56
CA HIS A 27 -1.00 0.93 -22.07
C HIS A 27 -1.07 -0.17 -21.01
N HIS A 28 -2.24 -0.50 -20.45
CA HIS A 28 -2.37 -1.45 -19.33
C HIS A 28 -1.76 -2.82 -19.60
N ALA A 29 -1.74 -3.28 -20.86
CA ALA A 29 -1.22 -4.59 -21.25
C ALA A 29 0.25 -4.57 -21.68
N SER A 30 0.80 -3.40 -21.99
CA SER A 30 2.18 -3.26 -22.52
C SER A 30 3.13 -2.61 -21.52
N ALA A 31 2.64 -1.74 -20.63
CA ALA A 31 3.46 -1.09 -19.62
C ALA A 31 3.62 -1.97 -18.38
N ASP A 32 4.84 -2.02 -17.84
CA ASP A 32 5.19 -2.73 -16.61
C ASP A 32 5.07 -1.83 -15.37
N GLU A 33 5.11 -0.51 -15.55
CA GLU A 33 4.92 0.50 -14.53
C GLU A 33 4.59 1.85 -15.13
N VAL A 34 4.05 2.73 -14.29
CA VAL A 34 3.96 4.15 -14.53
C VAL A 34 4.27 4.90 -13.24
N TRP A 35 4.98 6.00 -13.36
CA TRP A 35 5.19 6.96 -12.31
C TRP A 35 4.36 8.20 -12.58
N ILE A 36 3.47 8.55 -11.68
CA ILE A 36 2.69 9.78 -11.80
C ILE A 36 3.32 10.84 -10.91
N LYS A 37 3.68 11.99 -11.50
CA LYS A 37 4.01 13.19 -10.74
C LYS A 37 2.70 13.82 -10.27
N ILE A 38 2.54 13.86 -8.96
CA ILE A 38 1.34 14.39 -8.30
C ILE A 38 1.74 15.69 -7.59
N HIS A 39 1.04 16.76 -7.91
CA HIS A 39 1.22 18.04 -7.23
C HIS A 39 0.51 18.05 -5.88
N LYS A 40 1.18 18.62 -4.88
CA LYS A 40 0.58 18.81 -3.55
C LYS A 40 -0.48 19.90 -3.62
N VAL A 41 -1.54 19.77 -2.82
CA VAL A 41 -2.65 20.74 -2.78
C VAL A 41 -2.15 22.18 -2.61
N ALA A 42 -1.13 22.40 -1.79
CA ALA A 42 -0.54 23.72 -1.53
C ALA A 42 0.13 24.34 -2.76
N SER A 43 0.42 23.59 -3.83
CA SER A 43 1.02 24.12 -5.06
C SER A 43 0.03 24.93 -5.91
N GLY A 44 -1.28 24.67 -5.74
CA GLY A 44 -2.33 25.26 -6.59
C GLY A 44 -2.36 24.73 -8.03
N LEU A 45 -1.47 23.80 -8.39
CA LEU A 45 -1.41 23.22 -9.74
C LEU A 45 -2.43 22.07 -9.90
N PRO A 46 -3.08 21.94 -11.07
CA PRO A 46 -3.96 20.83 -11.39
C PRO A 46 -3.21 19.50 -11.28
N SER A 47 -3.82 18.50 -10.68
CA SER A 47 -3.24 17.16 -10.57
C SER A 47 -4.28 16.15 -10.20
N ILE A 48 -4.19 14.96 -10.77
CA ILE A 48 -4.96 13.82 -10.28
C ILE A 48 -4.67 13.60 -8.79
N THR A 49 -5.70 13.34 -8.00
CA THR A 49 -5.53 13.03 -6.58
C THR A 49 -5.14 11.55 -6.39
N PRO A 50 -4.48 11.19 -5.27
CA PRO A 50 -4.20 9.79 -4.96
C PRO A 50 -5.43 8.89 -4.94
N LYS A 51 -6.57 9.42 -4.48
CA LYS A 51 -7.84 8.69 -4.43
C LYS A 51 -8.35 8.37 -5.84
N GLU A 52 -8.38 9.36 -6.70
CA GLU A 52 -8.79 9.18 -8.10
C GLU A 52 -7.87 8.21 -8.83
N ALA A 53 -6.55 8.32 -8.62
CA ALA A 53 -5.59 7.41 -9.23
C ALA A 53 -5.77 5.96 -8.76
N ILE A 54 -6.10 5.72 -7.47
CA ILE A 54 -6.44 4.40 -6.95
C ILE A 54 -7.71 3.85 -7.62
N ASP A 55 -8.74 4.66 -7.78
CA ASP A 55 -9.96 4.25 -8.47
C ASP A 55 -9.66 3.82 -9.92
N VAL A 56 -8.86 4.62 -10.63
CA VAL A 56 -8.47 4.31 -12.01
C VAL A 56 -7.67 3.00 -12.09
N VAL A 57 -6.66 2.81 -11.26
CA VAL A 57 -5.83 1.59 -11.33
C VAL A 57 -6.60 0.33 -10.93
N LEU A 58 -7.59 0.44 -10.03
CA LEU A 58 -8.48 -0.67 -9.71
C LEU A 58 -9.31 -1.09 -10.93
N CYS A 59 -9.83 -0.14 -11.69
CA CYS A 59 -10.60 -0.41 -12.90
C CYS A 59 -9.80 -1.22 -13.94
N TRP A 60 -8.49 -1.02 -14.02
CA TRP A 60 -7.59 -1.66 -14.99
C TRP A 60 -6.79 -2.84 -14.44
N GLY A 61 -7.02 -3.25 -13.18
CA GLY A 61 -6.31 -4.36 -12.55
C GLY A 61 -4.86 -4.03 -12.15
N TRP A 62 -4.59 -2.76 -11.88
CA TRP A 62 -3.31 -2.26 -11.40
C TRP A 62 -3.36 -1.95 -9.91
N ILE A 63 -2.22 -1.60 -9.32
CA ILE A 63 -2.08 -1.29 -7.89
C ILE A 63 -1.05 -0.19 -7.69
N ASP A 64 -1.26 0.62 -6.65
CA ASP A 64 -0.26 1.55 -6.14
C ASP A 64 0.93 0.80 -5.51
N ALA A 65 2.10 1.38 -5.65
CA ALA A 65 3.34 0.85 -5.11
C ALA A 65 4.06 1.92 -4.27
N VAL A 66 5.32 2.22 -4.58
CA VAL A 66 6.14 3.12 -3.79
C VAL A 66 5.86 4.58 -4.12
N ARG A 67 5.92 5.44 -3.08
CA ARG A 67 5.93 6.89 -3.21
C ARG A 67 7.33 7.43 -2.97
N LYS A 68 7.74 8.41 -3.77
CA LYS A 68 9.03 9.09 -3.65
C LYS A 68 8.83 10.61 -3.70
N GLY A 69 9.39 11.34 -2.74
CA GLY A 69 9.44 12.80 -2.80
C GLY A 69 10.24 13.25 -4.03
N LEU A 70 9.77 14.27 -4.71
CA LEU A 70 10.45 14.86 -5.86
C LEU A 70 11.01 16.23 -5.49
N ASP A 71 10.13 17.15 -5.10
CA ASP A 71 10.46 18.52 -4.72
C ASP A 71 9.52 19.06 -3.61
N GLU A 72 9.57 20.36 -3.33
CA GLU A 72 8.73 20.99 -2.30
C GLU A 72 7.23 20.94 -2.66
N THR A 73 6.88 20.91 -3.94
CA THR A 73 5.52 21.05 -4.45
C THR A 73 4.93 19.75 -5.00
N SER A 74 5.75 18.72 -5.22
CA SER A 74 5.33 17.48 -5.87
C SER A 74 6.00 16.23 -5.32
N TYR A 75 5.45 15.07 -5.69
CA TYR A 75 6.02 13.76 -5.43
C TYR A 75 5.67 12.80 -6.56
N LEU A 76 6.41 11.70 -6.65
CA LEU A 76 6.17 10.62 -7.59
C LEU A 76 5.44 9.47 -6.90
N GLN A 77 4.37 8.99 -7.51
CA GLN A 77 3.66 7.78 -7.09
C GLN A 77 3.75 6.74 -8.19
N ARG A 78 4.29 5.57 -7.84
CA ARG A 78 4.40 4.42 -8.75
C ARG A 78 3.13 3.61 -8.75
N TYR A 79 2.71 3.16 -9.93
CA TYR A 79 1.65 2.17 -10.14
C TYR A 79 2.16 1.05 -11.04
N THR A 80 1.68 -0.18 -10.80
CA THR A 80 2.10 -1.38 -11.54
C THR A 80 0.91 -2.32 -11.77
N PRO A 81 0.95 -3.19 -12.77
CA PRO A 81 -0.01 -4.27 -12.89
C PRO A 81 -0.05 -5.13 -11.62
N ARG A 82 -1.24 -5.58 -11.21
CA ARG A 82 -1.37 -6.56 -10.14
C ARG A 82 -0.79 -7.90 -10.56
N THR A 83 -0.18 -8.59 -9.62
CA THR A 83 0.36 -9.94 -9.77
C THR A 83 -0.36 -10.89 -8.80
N ALA A 84 -0.11 -12.20 -8.94
CA ALA A 84 -0.60 -13.20 -7.99
C ALA A 84 -0.09 -12.99 -6.54
N LYS A 85 0.90 -12.11 -6.34
CA LYS A 85 1.41 -11.74 -5.01
C LYS A 85 0.80 -10.46 -4.46
N SER A 86 0.07 -9.71 -5.28
CA SER A 86 -0.56 -8.45 -4.87
C SER A 86 -1.69 -8.71 -3.88
N ILE A 87 -1.58 -8.12 -2.71
CA ILE A 87 -2.56 -8.22 -1.63
C ILE A 87 -3.70 -7.22 -1.82
N TRP A 88 -4.81 -7.46 -1.14
CA TRP A 88 -5.98 -6.59 -1.15
C TRP A 88 -6.18 -5.93 0.21
N SER A 89 -6.63 -4.70 0.22
CA SER A 89 -7.14 -4.02 1.42
C SER A 89 -8.68 -3.98 1.39
N LYS A 90 -9.31 -3.93 2.54
CA LYS A 90 -10.76 -3.76 2.65
C LYS A 90 -11.24 -2.49 1.94
N ILE A 91 -10.45 -1.40 2.02
CA ILE A 91 -10.74 -0.15 1.30
C ILE A 91 -10.78 -0.39 -0.22
N ASN A 92 -9.83 -1.18 -0.77
CA ASN A 92 -9.83 -1.46 -2.20
C ASN A 92 -10.99 -2.39 -2.59
N ILE A 93 -11.43 -3.28 -1.70
CA ILE A 93 -12.63 -4.10 -1.90
C ILE A 93 -13.88 -3.22 -1.98
N ASP A 94 -14.04 -2.29 -1.02
CA ASP A 94 -15.17 -1.35 -1.00
C ASP A 94 -15.15 -0.44 -2.25
N ASN A 95 -13.97 0.02 -2.67
CA ASN A 95 -13.83 0.79 -3.91
C ASN A 95 -14.20 -0.03 -5.14
N VAL A 96 -13.82 -1.31 -5.23
CA VAL A 96 -14.21 -2.19 -6.34
C VAL A 96 -15.72 -2.36 -6.40
N ALA A 97 -16.39 -2.56 -5.26
CA ALA A 97 -17.85 -2.67 -5.22
C ALA A 97 -18.49 -1.40 -5.78
N ARG A 98 -18.11 -0.23 -5.28
CA ARG A 98 -18.57 1.07 -5.77
C ARG A 98 -18.30 1.27 -7.27
N LEU A 99 -17.08 1.00 -7.73
CA LEU A 99 -16.69 1.17 -9.13
C LEU A 99 -17.42 0.20 -10.07
N THR A 100 -17.82 -0.97 -9.56
CA THR A 100 -18.65 -1.93 -10.28
C THR A 100 -20.08 -1.40 -10.43
N ASP A 101 -20.66 -0.88 -9.35
CA ASP A 101 -21.99 -0.26 -9.37
C ASP A 101 -22.05 0.98 -10.29
N GLU A 102 -20.95 1.74 -10.36
CA GLU A 102 -20.78 2.87 -11.27
C GLU A 102 -20.53 2.44 -12.74
N GLY A 103 -20.38 1.14 -13.04
CA GLY A 103 -20.09 0.63 -14.38
C GLY A 103 -18.69 1.00 -14.91
N ARG A 104 -17.75 1.34 -14.03
CA ARG A 104 -16.39 1.81 -14.40
C ARG A 104 -15.36 0.70 -14.48
N MET A 105 -15.61 -0.46 -13.85
CA MET A 105 -14.69 -1.58 -13.86
C MET A 105 -14.58 -2.16 -15.26
N THR A 106 -13.33 -2.34 -15.74
CA THR A 106 -13.06 -3.05 -16.97
C THR A 106 -12.97 -4.56 -16.73
N GLU A 107 -13.02 -5.36 -17.81
CA GLU A 107 -12.78 -6.81 -17.74
C GLU A 107 -11.40 -7.14 -17.15
N HIS A 108 -10.38 -6.27 -17.35
CA HIS A 108 -9.02 -6.45 -16.82
C HIS A 108 -9.01 -6.31 -15.30
N GLY A 109 -9.72 -5.31 -14.76
CA GLY A 109 -9.91 -5.14 -13.32
C GLY A 109 -10.68 -6.29 -12.70
N LEU A 110 -11.80 -6.68 -13.32
CA LEU A 110 -12.64 -7.79 -12.83
C LEU A 110 -11.89 -9.12 -12.84
N ARG A 111 -11.05 -9.41 -13.83
CA ARG A 111 -10.18 -10.61 -13.82
C ARG A 111 -9.26 -10.67 -12.61
N GLN A 112 -8.72 -9.55 -12.16
CA GLN A 112 -7.88 -9.51 -10.95
C GLN A 112 -8.69 -9.73 -9.67
N VAL A 113 -9.94 -9.28 -9.64
CA VAL A 113 -10.88 -9.52 -8.55
C VAL A 113 -11.21 -11.02 -8.46
N GLU A 114 -11.62 -11.64 -9.58
CA GLU A 114 -11.96 -13.06 -9.62
C GLU A 114 -10.76 -13.97 -9.27
N ALA A 115 -9.57 -13.64 -9.78
CA ALA A 115 -8.35 -14.35 -9.40
C ALA A 115 -8.06 -14.25 -7.89
N ALA A 116 -8.32 -13.08 -7.28
CA ALA A 116 -8.12 -12.88 -5.86
C ALA A 116 -9.15 -13.61 -4.99
N LYS A 117 -10.40 -13.73 -5.46
CA LYS A 117 -11.45 -14.54 -4.82
C LYS A 117 -11.10 -16.02 -4.90
N ALA A 118 -10.67 -16.49 -6.07
CA ALA A 118 -10.35 -17.89 -6.29
C ALA A 118 -9.16 -18.39 -5.44
N ASP A 119 -8.17 -17.53 -5.16
CA ASP A 119 -6.98 -17.91 -4.37
C ASP A 119 -7.03 -17.43 -2.89
N GLY A 120 -8.15 -16.89 -2.44
CA GLY A 120 -8.40 -16.48 -1.05
C GLY A 120 -7.77 -15.14 -0.66
N ARG A 121 -7.06 -14.43 -1.54
CA ARG A 121 -6.49 -13.09 -1.23
C ARG A 121 -7.57 -12.05 -0.97
N TRP A 122 -8.75 -12.23 -1.56
CA TRP A 122 -9.89 -11.35 -1.34
C TRP A 122 -10.42 -11.44 0.09
N ASP A 123 -10.64 -12.63 0.61
CA ASP A 123 -11.15 -12.89 1.96
C ASP A 123 -10.11 -12.53 3.03
N ASN A 124 -8.82 -12.66 2.69
CA ASN A 124 -7.70 -12.28 3.54
C ASN A 124 -7.30 -10.80 3.41
N ALA A 125 -8.18 -9.94 2.88
CA ALA A 125 -7.91 -8.52 2.75
C ALA A 125 -7.68 -7.84 4.11
N TYR A 126 -6.59 -7.06 4.20
CA TYR A 126 -6.24 -6.37 5.45
C TYR A 126 -7.11 -5.12 5.67
N GLY A 127 -7.35 -4.79 6.95
CA GLY A 127 -8.05 -3.58 7.35
C GLY A 127 -7.27 -2.31 7.03
N SER A 128 -7.92 -1.14 7.11
CA SER A 128 -7.29 0.16 6.93
C SER A 128 -6.23 0.44 8.00
N GLY A 129 -5.26 1.31 7.69
CA GLY A 129 -4.16 1.64 8.61
C GLY A 129 -4.59 2.07 10.02
N LYS A 130 -5.69 2.79 10.17
CA LYS A 130 -6.24 3.23 11.47
C LYS A 130 -6.97 2.14 12.26
N GLY A 131 -7.23 0.97 11.68
CA GLY A 131 -8.00 -0.11 12.32
C GLY A 131 -7.26 -1.44 12.43
N MET A 132 -6.05 -1.56 11.92
CA MET A 132 -5.31 -2.82 11.98
C MET A 132 -4.74 -3.03 13.38
N LYS A 133 -5.37 -3.94 14.14
CA LYS A 133 -4.86 -4.34 15.45
C LYS A 133 -3.56 -5.14 15.32
N ILE A 134 -2.68 -4.98 16.29
CA ILE A 134 -1.51 -5.86 16.43
C ILE A 134 -2.01 -7.28 16.65
N PRO A 135 -1.54 -8.28 15.89
CA PRO A 135 -1.93 -9.68 16.10
C PRO A 135 -1.65 -10.15 17.52
N ASP A 136 -2.52 -11.01 18.07
CA ASP A 136 -2.48 -11.42 19.48
C ASP A 136 -1.15 -12.08 19.87
N ASP A 137 -0.59 -12.90 18.98
CA ASP A 137 0.71 -13.55 19.20
C ASP A 137 1.87 -12.55 19.24
N LEU A 138 1.86 -11.51 18.41
CA LEU A 138 2.83 -10.42 18.47
C LEU A 138 2.61 -9.56 19.72
N GLN A 139 1.35 -9.25 20.06
CA GLN A 139 1.02 -8.49 21.27
C GLN A 139 1.50 -9.22 22.53
N ALA A 140 1.20 -10.51 22.65
CA ALA A 140 1.64 -11.33 23.77
C ALA A 140 3.17 -11.37 23.90
N ALA A 141 3.90 -11.52 22.78
CA ALA A 141 5.35 -11.51 22.79
C ALA A 141 5.93 -10.15 23.20
N ILE A 142 5.31 -9.03 22.79
CA ILE A 142 5.72 -7.68 23.22
C ILE A 142 5.42 -7.47 24.69
N ASP A 143 4.28 -7.92 25.18
CA ASP A 143 3.85 -7.73 26.59
C ASP A 143 4.73 -8.52 27.58
N ALA A 144 5.32 -9.62 27.13
CA ALA A 144 6.28 -10.40 27.91
C ALA A 144 7.61 -9.65 28.17
N GLU A 145 7.91 -8.59 27.40
CA GLU A 145 9.16 -7.83 27.48
C GLU A 145 8.88 -6.35 27.86
N PRO A 146 9.15 -5.95 29.11
CA PRO A 146 8.80 -4.60 29.57
C PRO A 146 9.36 -3.45 28.73
N ALA A 147 10.59 -3.56 28.21
CA ALA A 147 11.21 -2.58 27.34
C ALA A 147 10.49 -2.48 25.97
N ALA A 148 10.12 -3.60 25.37
CA ALA A 148 9.37 -3.64 24.12
C ALA A 148 7.97 -3.06 24.27
N ARG A 149 7.28 -3.38 25.37
CA ARG A 149 5.96 -2.82 25.71
C ARG A 149 6.01 -1.30 25.88
N ALA A 150 7.01 -0.80 26.61
CA ALA A 150 7.21 0.64 26.78
C ALA A 150 7.48 1.36 25.45
N MET A 151 8.23 0.72 24.54
CA MET A 151 8.51 1.26 23.21
C MET A 151 7.27 1.20 22.31
N LEU A 152 6.47 0.15 22.36
CA LEU A 152 5.22 0.03 21.61
C LEU A 152 4.28 1.21 21.92
N ALA A 153 4.21 1.65 23.21
CA ALA A 153 3.39 2.79 23.62
C ALA A 153 3.80 4.11 22.95
N LYS A 154 5.07 4.26 22.59
CA LYS A 154 5.64 5.47 21.95
C LYS A 154 5.56 5.44 20.41
N LEU A 155 5.17 4.32 19.80
CA LEU A 155 5.13 4.21 18.35
C LEU A 155 4.03 5.08 17.74
N THR A 156 4.36 5.68 16.59
CA THR A 156 3.36 6.30 15.71
C THR A 156 2.40 5.26 15.13
N GLU A 157 1.21 5.68 14.71
CA GLU A 157 0.25 4.84 14.00
C GLU A 157 0.88 4.14 12.78
N GLN A 158 1.74 4.83 12.05
CA GLN A 158 2.47 4.26 10.91
C GLN A 158 3.36 3.07 11.32
N ASN A 159 4.10 3.21 12.42
CA ASN A 159 4.96 2.13 12.91
C ASN A 159 4.14 0.98 13.50
N ARG A 160 3.05 1.26 14.23
CA ARG A 160 2.11 0.23 14.73
C ARG A 160 1.48 -0.56 13.57
N PHE A 161 1.00 0.15 12.56
CA PHE A 161 0.47 -0.48 11.34
C PHE A 161 1.52 -1.36 10.67
N ALA A 162 2.76 -0.88 10.53
CA ALA A 162 3.83 -1.65 9.89
C ALA A 162 4.18 -2.95 10.64
N LEU A 163 4.15 -2.93 11.97
CA LEU A 163 4.31 -4.15 12.79
C LEU A 163 3.18 -5.15 12.51
N ALA A 164 1.93 -4.68 12.63
CA ALA A 164 0.75 -5.50 12.42
C ALA A 164 0.70 -6.09 11.00
N PHE A 165 0.87 -5.23 10.00
CA PHE A 165 0.83 -5.59 8.58
C PHE A 165 1.88 -6.63 8.20
N ARG A 166 3.15 -6.39 8.59
CA ARG A 166 4.24 -7.30 8.25
C ARG A 166 4.15 -8.64 8.98
N THR A 167 3.52 -8.68 10.16
CA THR A 167 3.27 -9.94 10.89
C THR A 167 2.10 -10.69 10.28
N HIS A 168 1.00 -10.00 9.95
CA HIS A 168 -0.19 -10.59 9.35
C HIS A 168 0.11 -11.32 8.04
N HIS A 169 0.97 -10.75 7.21
CA HIS A 169 1.28 -11.30 5.88
C HIS A 169 2.41 -12.36 5.86
N MET A 170 2.83 -12.86 7.03
CA MET A 170 3.78 -13.97 7.06
C MET A 170 3.08 -15.27 6.66
N LYS A 171 3.60 -15.92 5.59
CA LYS A 171 2.98 -17.10 4.97
C LYS A 171 3.23 -18.41 5.74
N THR A 172 4.30 -18.49 6.55
CA THR A 172 4.67 -19.70 7.28
C THR A 172 4.74 -19.42 8.76
N GLU A 173 4.37 -20.39 9.59
CA GLU A 173 4.44 -20.29 11.04
C GLU A 173 5.87 -20.01 11.53
N ALA A 174 6.87 -20.71 10.99
CA ALA A 174 8.27 -20.50 11.32
C ALA A 174 8.76 -19.09 10.93
N GLY A 175 8.34 -18.58 9.77
CA GLY A 175 8.63 -17.22 9.34
C GLY A 175 7.95 -16.19 10.24
N ARG A 176 6.72 -16.45 10.65
CA ARG A 176 5.95 -15.59 11.55
C ARG A 176 6.63 -15.52 12.93
N LYS A 177 7.00 -16.64 13.53
CA LYS A 177 7.72 -16.69 14.81
C LYS A 177 9.04 -15.90 14.74
N ARG A 178 9.84 -16.09 13.69
CA ARG A 178 11.08 -15.31 13.50
C ARG A 178 10.82 -13.81 13.36
N LYS A 179 9.77 -13.42 12.63
CA LYS A 179 9.40 -12.02 12.46
C LYS A 179 8.99 -11.37 13.77
N ILE A 180 8.19 -12.06 14.58
CA ILE A 180 7.79 -11.63 15.92
C ILE A 180 9.01 -11.41 16.80
N ALA A 181 9.91 -12.39 16.89
CA ALA A 181 11.13 -12.27 17.65
C ALA A 181 11.99 -11.06 17.20
N THR A 182 12.14 -10.87 15.87
CA THR A 182 12.85 -9.71 15.30
C THR A 182 12.22 -8.38 15.74
N PHE A 183 10.89 -8.28 15.76
CA PHE A 183 10.21 -7.06 16.16
C PHE A 183 10.34 -6.79 17.66
N VAL A 184 10.22 -7.82 18.48
CA VAL A 184 10.44 -7.69 19.93
C VAL A 184 11.85 -7.17 20.24
N GLU A 185 12.87 -7.76 19.64
CA GLU A 185 14.26 -7.32 19.83
C GLU A 185 14.50 -5.90 19.29
N MET A 186 13.90 -5.53 18.16
CA MET A 186 13.94 -4.17 17.62
C MET A 186 13.36 -3.17 18.63
N LEU A 187 12.19 -3.47 19.17
CA LEU A 187 11.52 -2.61 20.15
C LEU A 187 12.29 -2.50 21.47
N LYS A 188 12.90 -3.60 21.96
CA LYS A 188 13.76 -3.59 23.15
C LYS A 188 14.93 -2.62 22.99
N ARG A 189 15.48 -2.48 21.78
CA ARG A 189 16.55 -1.51 21.48
C ARG A 189 16.07 -0.09 21.23
N GLY A 190 14.75 0.17 21.33
CA GLY A 190 14.17 1.49 21.06
C GLY A 190 14.14 1.86 19.57
N GLU A 191 14.33 0.89 18.68
CA GLU A 191 14.34 1.08 17.22
C GLU A 191 12.93 1.05 16.63
N THR A 192 12.77 1.65 15.45
CA THR A 192 11.50 1.74 14.71
C THR A 192 11.66 1.31 13.27
N ILE A 193 10.57 0.87 12.63
CA ILE A 193 10.57 0.48 11.20
C ILE A 193 10.75 1.70 10.31
N TYR A 194 10.06 2.78 10.63
CA TYR A 194 10.14 4.07 9.94
C TYR A 194 10.62 5.15 10.90
N PRO A 195 11.41 6.12 10.43
CA PRO A 195 11.81 7.24 11.26
C PRO A 195 10.59 7.92 11.89
N GLN A 196 10.68 8.21 13.18
CA GLN A 196 9.67 9.00 13.90
C GLN A 196 10.36 10.02 14.81
N ARG A 197 9.71 11.15 15.02
CA ARG A 197 10.17 12.10 16.03
C ARG A 197 9.92 11.52 17.42
N ALA A 198 10.85 11.72 18.34
CA ALA A 198 10.62 11.41 19.75
C ALA A 198 9.39 12.19 20.24
N ARG A 199 8.47 11.50 20.89
CA ARG A 199 7.34 12.10 21.60
C ARG A 199 7.70 12.19 23.07
#